data_95d19a3735ec0650cf646ee2a4931dee
#
_entry.id   95d19a3735ec0650cf646ee2a4931dee
#
_cell.length_a   1.000
_cell.length_b   1.000
_cell.length_c   1.000
_cell.angle_alpha   90.00
_cell.angle_beta   90.00
_cell.angle_gamma   90.00
#
_symmetry.space_group_name_H-M   'P 1'
#
loop_
_entity.id
_entity.type
_entity.pdbx_description
1 polymer ?
#
loop_
_entity_poly.entity_id
_entity_poly.type
_entity_poly.pdbx_seq_one_letter_code
_entity_poly.pdbx_strand_id
1 'polypeptide(L)'
;MADVFEVQDEIARKIAEALRIKITPQEKEALAVKPTESLQAYDHYLRGRSYARRLTRQDLDFSLQMFSDAVALDPEFALAHAAIANVCAYFFCHYDREPSWIDRARAASEKAVALRPDVPEVMVAQAWILYSRGEYLDAARILRSVISRKRDCEGAFYLLLRCLFASGQYQEVAGLAEEAIEASGTDYNVYVPILNSLGALAKTESRNNIMQRAIQAHEAHLREVPEDARSRSLLAGCYADMGRPEDSKREATMAMTLRPNESSILYNAACTFCSLNEKADALDALAKAWRAGFKDSDWARGDPDLALLHGEPEFERLYPTKA
;
A
#
# COMPACT_ATOMS: atom_id res chain seq x y z
N MET A 1 25.48 8.45 28.57
CA MET A 1 24.89 7.53 27.59
C MET A 1 25.17 8.14 26.23
N ALA A 2 25.77 7.37 25.32
CA ALA A 2 25.95 7.84 23.96
C ALA A 2 24.57 8.15 23.36
N ASP A 3 24.44 9.26 22.65
CA ASP A 3 23.21 9.66 21.96
C ASP A 3 22.91 8.56 20.91
N VAL A 4 21.66 8.07 20.90
CA VAL A 4 21.22 7.02 19.94
C VAL A 4 21.53 7.45 18.50
N PHE A 5 21.42 8.73 18.18
CA PHE A 5 21.73 9.27 16.87
C PHE A 5 23.24 9.19 16.58
N GLU A 6 24.11 9.47 17.55
CA GLU A 6 25.57 9.31 17.38
C GLU A 6 25.95 7.85 17.10
N VAL A 7 25.27 6.90 17.78
CA VAL A 7 25.46 5.45 17.54
C VAL A 7 25.00 5.05 16.16
N GLN A 8 23.85 5.55 15.69
CA GLN A 8 23.35 5.27 14.34
C GLN A 8 24.30 5.82 13.27
N ASP A 9 24.79 7.05 13.45
CA ASP A 9 25.75 7.67 12.53
C ASP A 9 27.06 6.90 12.50
N GLU A 10 27.56 6.46 13.66
CA GLU A 10 28.78 5.66 13.73
C GLU A 10 28.61 4.30 13.03
N ILE A 11 27.45 3.62 13.22
CA ILE A 11 27.12 2.36 12.55
C ILE A 11 27.05 2.56 11.04
N ALA A 12 26.30 3.59 10.57
CA ALA A 12 26.17 3.89 9.14
C ALA A 12 27.54 4.17 8.51
N ARG A 13 28.38 4.95 9.17
CA ARG A 13 29.75 5.24 8.73
C ARG A 13 30.61 4.00 8.66
N LYS A 14 30.58 3.13 9.70
CA LYS A 14 31.35 1.89 9.71
C LYS A 14 30.90 0.90 8.63
N ILE A 15 29.59 0.82 8.36
CA ILE A 15 29.04 0.01 7.27
C ILE A 15 29.53 0.54 5.91
N ALA A 16 29.42 1.85 5.68
CA ALA A 16 29.90 2.46 4.45
C ALA A 16 31.41 2.26 4.22
N GLU A 17 32.21 2.40 5.28
CA GLU A 17 33.66 2.13 5.25
C GLU A 17 33.94 0.65 4.92
N ALA A 18 33.24 -0.28 5.59
CA ALA A 18 33.40 -1.73 5.37
C ALA A 18 33.02 -2.15 3.94
N LEU A 19 31.97 -1.55 3.38
CA LEU A 19 31.52 -1.78 2.01
C LEU A 19 32.28 -0.95 0.97
N ARG A 20 33.24 -0.11 1.37
CA ARG A 20 33.97 0.84 0.52
C ARG A 20 33.08 1.80 -0.27
N ILE A 21 31.91 2.13 0.28
CA ILE A 21 30.98 3.09 -0.28
C ILE A 21 31.46 4.51 0.09
N LYS A 22 31.65 5.37 -0.90
CA LYS A 22 31.96 6.79 -0.65
C LYS A 22 30.64 7.52 -0.35
N ILE A 23 30.44 7.89 0.92
CA ILE A 23 29.33 8.77 1.32
C ILE A 23 29.65 10.17 0.78
N THR A 24 28.75 10.73 -0.02
CA THR A 24 28.87 12.10 -0.56
C THR A 24 28.73 13.14 0.56
N PRO A 25 29.22 14.39 0.36
CA PRO A 25 29.00 15.45 1.33
C PRO A 25 27.52 15.70 1.65
N GLN A 26 26.63 15.58 0.66
CA GLN A 26 25.18 15.73 0.83
C GLN A 26 24.56 14.60 1.67
N GLU A 27 25.02 13.37 1.47
CA GLU A 27 24.58 12.23 2.31
C GLU A 27 25.07 12.37 3.75
N LYS A 28 26.27 12.89 3.95
CA LYS A 28 26.79 13.21 5.31
C LYS A 28 25.96 14.30 6.00
N GLU A 29 25.57 15.32 5.28
CA GLU A 29 24.73 16.41 5.79
C GLU A 29 23.31 15.91 6.10
N ALA A 30 22.76 15.03 5.26
CA ALA A 30 21.46 14.40 5.50
C ALA A 30 21.47 13.47 6.73
N LEU A 31 22.56 12.73 6.96
CA LEU A 31 22.77 11.88 8.14
C LEU A 31 22.93 12.73 9.44
N ALA A 32 23.51 13.92 9.34
CA ALA A 32 23.77 14.78 10.50
C ALA A 32 22.51 15.49 11.03
N VAL A 33 21.41 15.53 10.27
CA VAL A 33 20.18 16.20 10.68
C VAL A 33 19.36 15.26 11.55
N LYS A 34 19.34 15.51 12.86
CA LYS A 34 18.46 14.80 13.79
C LYS A 34 17.00 15.03 13.42
N PRO A 35 16.19 13.96 13.28
CA PRO A 35 14.78 14.10 12.96
C PRO A 35 13.94 14.71 14.10
N THR A 36 14.39 14.58 15.34
CA THR A 36 13.82 15.15 16.57
C THR A 36 14.90 15.18 17.66
N GLU A 37 14.81 16.11 18.60
CA GLU A 37 15.64 16.13 19.82
C GLU A 37 15.11 15.22 20.93
N SER A 38 13.85 14.74 20.81
CA SER A 38 13.21 13.88 21.79
C SER A 38 13.46 12.40 21.49
N LEU A 39 14.33 11.75 22.27
CA LEU A 39 14.57 10.30 22.16
C LEU A 39 13.30 9.48 22.36
N GLN A 40 12.39 9.93 23.24
CA GLN A 40 11.12 9.24 23.45
C GLN A 40 10.20 9.36 22.23
N ALA A 41 10.10 10.55 21.61
CA ALA A 41 9.36 10.73 20.38
C ALA A 41 9.92 9.85 19.25
N TYR A 42 11.24 9.75 19.17
CA TYR A 42 11.90 8.89 18.17
C TYR A 42 11.64 7.39 18.40
N ASP A 43 11.67 6.93 19.66
CA ASP A 43 11.31 5.53 19.98
C ASP A 43 9.87 5.21 19.56
N HIS A 44 8.90 6.07 19.90
CA HIS A 44 7.51 5.92 19.44
C HIS A 44 7.42 5.89 17.90
N TYR A 45 8.12 6.77 17.22
CA TYR A 45 8.15 6.80 15.77
C TYR A 45 8.69 5.50 15.17
N LEU A 46 9.79 4.95 15.70
CA LEU A 46 10.36 3.68 15.22
C LEU A 46 9.42 2.49 15.45
N ARG A 47 8.75 2.44 16.60
CA ARG A 47 7.72 1.44 16.89
C ARG A 47 6.54 1.57 15.93
N GLY A 48 6.07 2.79 15.70
CA GLY A 48 5.02 3.07 14.73
C GLY A 48 5.37 2.58 13.32
N ARG A 49 6.60 2.80 12.86
CA ARG A 49 7.09 2.26 11.59
C ARG A 49 7.12 0.73 11.56
N SER A 50 7.53 0.11 12.64
CA SER A 50 7.55 -1.36 12.74
C SER A 50 6.14 -1.95 12.58
N TYR A 51 5.15 -1.36 13.23
CA TYR A 51 3.74 -1.74 13.06
C TYR A 51 3.23 -1.46 11.63
N ALA A 52 3.50 -0.26 11.09
CA ALA A 52 3.01 0.12 9.76
C ALA A 52 3.44 -0.84 8.64
N ARG A 53 4.62 -1.43 8.74
CA ARG A 53 5.14 -2.42 7.77
C ARG A 53 4.36 -3.73 7.70
N ARG A 54 3.61 -4.07 8.75
CA ARG A 54 2.80 -5.30 8.80
C ARG A 54 1.51 -5.17 8.00
N LEU A 55 1.07 -3.96 7.71
CA LEU A 55 -0.05 -3.60 6.85
C LEU A 55 -1.42 -4.17 7.29
N THR A 56 -1.52 -4.83 8.45
CA THR A 56 -2.83 -5.24 8.97
C THR A 56 -3.57 -4.03 9.54
N ARG A 57 -4.91 -4.07 9.53
CA ARG A 57 -5.72 -2.98 10.11
C ARG A 57 -5.31 -2.68 11.55
N GLN A 58 -5.17 -3.72 12.36
CA GLN A 58 -4.80 -3.60 13.77
C GLN A 58 -3.41 -2.99 13.97
N ASP A 59 -2.43 -3.45 13.18
CA ASP A 59 -1.07 -2.91 13.26
C ASP A 59 -1.02 -1.44 12.80
N LEU A 60 -1.82 -1.09 11.79
CA LEU A 60 -1.94 0.31 11.35
C LEU A 60 -2.60 1.20 12.42
N ASP A 61 -3.61 0.70 13.16
CA ASP A 61 -4.18 1.42 14.30
C ASP A 61 -3.12 1.63 15.40
N PHE A 62 -2.32 0.60 15.73
CA PHE A 62 -1.20 0.73 16.65
C PHE A 62 -0.14 1.71 16.14
N SER A 63 0.16 1.69 14.85
CA SER A 63 1.12 2.62 14.26
C SER A 63 0.65 4.06 14.38
N LEU A 64 -0.64 4.35 14.15
CA LEU A 64 -1.23 5.67 14.34
C LEU A 64 -1.15 6.16 15.78
N GLN A 65 -1.37 5.26 16.75
CA GLN A 65 -1.20 5.59 18.16
C GLN A 65 0.25 5.99 18.45
N MET A 66 1.21 5.17 18.02
CA MET A 66 2.64 5.43 18.23
C MET A 66 3.09 6.74 17.59
N PHE A 67 2.67 7.02 16.36
CA PHE A 67 2.99 8.30 15.69
C PHE A 67 2.31 9.49 16.38
N SER A 68 1.10 9.31 16.88
CA SER A 68 0.40 10.36 17.65
C SER A 68 1.10 10.66 18.97
N ASP A 69 1.59 9.62 19.67
CA ASP A 69 2.39 9.77 20.89
C ASP A 69 3.73 10.48 20.61
N ALA A 70 4.36 10.16 19.47
CA ALA A 70 5.57 10.85 19.03
C ALA A 70 5.33 12.35 18.79
N VAL A 71 4.22 12.70 18.13
CA VAL A 71 3.83 14.11 17.91
C VAL A 71 3.43 14.81 19.21
N ALA A 72 2.83 14.10 20.17
CA ALA A 72 2.52 14.67 21.47
C ALA A 72 3.78 15.02 22.28
N LEU A 73 4.86 14.23 22.13
CA LEU A 73 6.15 14.47 22.77
C LEU A 73 6.99 15.54 22.03
N ASP A 74 6.86 15.61 20.71
CA ASP A 74 7.52 16.61 19.88
C ASP A 74 6.58 17.06 18.74
N PRO A 75 5.86 18.16 18.91
CA PRO A 75 4.94 18.70 17.90
C PRO A 75 5.63 19.18 16.60
N GLU A 76 6.95 19.32 16.59
CA GLU A 76 7.74 19.72 15.43
C GLU A 76 8.39 18.52 14.70
N PHE A 77 8.07 17.30 15.11
CA PHE A 77 8.58 16.08 14.50
C PHE A 77 7.93 15.82 13.12
N ALA A 78 8.45 16.41 12.06
CA ALA A 78 7.92 16.36 10.71
C ALA A 78 7.70 14.93 10.17
N LEU A 79 8.63 13.98 10.46
CA LEU A 79 8.50 12.59 9.99
C LEU A 79 7.33 11.87 10.67
N ALA A 80 7.03 12.16 11.93
CA ALA A 80 5.87 11.57 12.61
C ALA A 80 4.54 12.08 12.02
N HIS A 81 4.46 13.38 11.71
CA HIS A 81 3.32 13.93 10.98
C HIS A 81 3.15 13.32 9.58
N ALA A 82 4.25 13.17 8.82
CA ALA A 82 4.21 12.51 7.51
C ALA A 82 3.76 11.06 7.62
N ALA A 83 4.22 10.32 8.63
CA ALA A 83 3.81 8.93 8.86
C ALA A 83 2.31 8.82 9.20
N ILE A 84 1.75 9.73 10.02
CA ILE A 84 0.30 9.81 10.27
C ILE A 84 -0.45 10.02 8.94
N ALA A 85 0.01 10.96 8.11
CA ALA A 85 -0.62 11.24 6.81
C ALA A 85 -0.63 10.00 5.91
N ASN A 86 0.51 9.30 5.80
CA ASN A 86 0.65 8.11 4.99
C ASN A 86 -0.28 6.97 5.46
N VAL A 87 -0.33 6.69 6.77
CA VAL A 87 -1.20 5.63 7.31
C VAL A 87 -2.67 5.99 7.15
N CYS A 88 -3.07 7.23 7.40
CA CYS A 88 -4.46 7.67 7.17
C CYS A 88 -4.86 7.57 5.68
N ALA A 89 -3.97 7.97 4.76
CA ALA A 89 -4.21 7.80 3.33
C ALA A 89 -4.30 6.31 2.93
N TYR A 90 -3.50 5.46 3.55
CA TYR A 90 -3.55 4.01 3.34
C TYR A 90 -4.89 3.42 3.83
N PHE A 91 -5.39 3.82 5.01
CA PHE A 91 -6.73 3.43 5.48
C PHE A 91 -7.81 3.82 4.47
N PHE A 92 -7.81 5.06 4.02
CA PHE A 92 -8.76 5.54 3.02
C PHE A 92 -8.71 4.75 1.71
N CYS A 93 -7.53 4.39 1.25
CA CYS A 93 -7.38 3.71 -0.03
C CYS A 93 -7.65 2.21 0.02
N HIS A 94 -7.43 1.55 1.17
CA HIS A 94 -7.36 0.08 1.23
C HIS A 94 -8.33 -0.57 2.20
N TYR A 95 -8.91 0.18 3.15
CA TYR A 95 -9.82 -0.39 4.15
C TYR A 95 -11.22 0.19 4.05
N ASP A 96 -11.39 1.42 4.46
CA ASP A 96 -12.68 2.09 4.37
C ASP A 96 -12.50 3.51 3.80
N ARG A 97 -13.40 3.92 2.92
CA ARG A 97 -13.34 5.23 2.26
C ARG A 97 -14.00 6.33 3.08
N GLU A 98 -13.88 6.26 4.42
CA GLU A 98 -14.41 7.30 5.29
C GLU A 98 -13.68 8.63 5.09
N PRO A 99 -14.40 9.74 4.79
CA PRO A 99 -13.78 11.04 4.54
C PRO A 99 -12.88 11.54 5.67
N SER A 100 -13.17 11.14 6.91
CA SER A 100 -12.37 11.48 8.10
C SER A 100 -10.90 11.05 7.98
N TRP A 101 -10.62 9.94 7.29
CA TRP A 101 -9.24 9.50 7.07
C TRP A 101 -8.45 10.45 6.19
N ILE A 102 -9.07 10.91 5.09
CA ILE A 102 -8.36 11.83 4.18
C ILE A 102 -8.26 13.24 4.76
N ASP A 103 -9.23 13.68 5.56
CA ASP A 103 -9.13 14.95 6.28
C ASP A 103 -8.01 14.93 7.31
N ARG A 104 -7.87 13.84 8.07
CA ARG A 104 -6.76 13.63 9.00
C ARG A 104 -5.42 13.55 8.28
N ALA A 105 -5.36 12.81 7.16
CA ALA A 105 -4.16 12.73 6.32
C ALA A 105 -3.72 14.10 5.83
N ARG A 106 -4.66 14.92 5.35
CA ARG A 106 -4.40 16.29 4.87
C ARG A 106 -3.82 17.16 5.98
N ALA A 107 -4.48 17.24 7.11
CA ALA A 107 -4.01 18.06 8.23
C ALA A 107 -2.58 17.68 8.68
N ALA A 108 -2.30 16.37 8.78
CA ALA A 108 -0.97 15.88 9.13
C ALA A 108 0.08 16.18 8.05
N SER A 109 -0.26 16.01 6.76
CA SER A 109 0.62 16.34 5.63
C SER A 109 0.94 17.84 5.57
N GLU A 110 -0.05 18.70 5.74
CA GLU A 110 0.15 20.17 5.76
C GLU A 110 1.11 20.58 6.88
N LYS A 111 0.96 19.97 8.08
CA LYS A 111 1.87 20.21 9.19
C LYS A 111 3.30 19.73 8.89
N ALA A 112 3.44 18.53 8.31
CA ALA A 112 4.74 17.99 7.94
C ALA A 112 5.45 18.88 6.90
N VAL A 113 4.72 19.31 5.86
CA VAL A 113 5.25 20.21 4.81
C VAL A 113 5.65 21.56 5.37
N ALA A 114 4.86 22.13 6.29
CA ALA A 114 5.21 23.41 6.93
C ALA A 114 6.51 23.32 7.75
N LEU A 115 6.81 22.13 8.34
CA LEU A 115 8.02 21.90 9.12
C LEU A 115 9.23 21.59 8.23
N ARG A 116 9.09 20.65 7.30
CA ARG A 116 10.20 20.11 6.50
C ARG A 116 9.75 19.73 5.09
N PRO A 117 9.55 20.69 4.17
CA PRO A 117 9.02 20.45 2.83
C PRO A 117 9.98 19.66 1.90
N ASP A 118 11.25 19.63 2.22
CA ASP A 118 12.32 19.03 1.43
C ASP A 118 12.60 17.55 1.76
N VAL A 119 12.01 17.03 2.84
CA VAL A 119 12.26 15.66 3.29
C VAL A 119 11.46 14.65 2.42
N PRO A 120 12.13 13.61 1.88
CA PRO A 120 11.49 12.64 0.99
C PRO A 120 10.19 12.03 1.53
N GLU A 121 10.15 11.62 2.77
CA GLU A 121 8.98 11.03 3.44
C GLU A 121 7.82 12.03 3.56
N VAL A 122 8.12 13.31 3.77
CA VAL A 122 7.12 14.41 3.79
C VAL A 122 6.57 14.65 2.39
N MET A 123 7.42 14.59 1.37
CA MET A 123 6.99 14.73 -0.03
C MET A 123 6.09 13.55 -0.45
N VAL A 124 6.33 12.34 0.03
CA VAL A 124 5.43 11.18 -0.20
C VAL A 124 4.07 11.45 0.44
N ALA A 125 4.02 11.97 1.67
CA ALA A 125 2.76 12.33 2.33
C ALA A 125 1.98 13.40 1.54
N GLN A 126 2.65 14.40 1.00
CA GLN A 126 2.05 15.39 0.10
C GLN A 126 1.50 14.75 -1.18
N ALA A 127 2.24 13.83 -1.78
CA ALA A 127 1.81 13.13 -2.99
C ALA A 127 0.55 12.28 -2.76
N TRP A 128 0.36 11.69 -1.58
CA TRP A 128 -0.87 10.99 -1.21
C TRP A 128 -2.09 11.91 -1.23
N ILE A 129 -1.96 13.16 -0.78
CA ILE A 129 -3.06 14.13 -0.81
C ILE A 129 -3.42 14.53 -2.25
N LEU A 130 -2.42 14.74 -3.10
CA LEU A 130 -2.67 15.00 -4.53
C LEU A 130 -3.33 13.79 -5.20
N TYR A 131 -2.86 12.58 -4.93
CA TYR A 131 -3.48 11.34 -5.42
C TYR A 131 -4.95 11.24 -5.02
N SER A 132 -5.31 11.54 -3.76
CA SER A 132 -6.68 11.50 -3.28
C SER A 132 -7.62 12.51 -3.94
N ARG A 133 -7.06 13.58 -4.52
CA ARG A 133 -7.79 14.60 -5.29
C ARG A 133 -7.88 14.29 -6.78
N GLY A 134 -7.28 13.19 -7.25
CA GLY A 134 -7.19 12.86 -8.67
C GLY A 134 -6.08 13.62 -9.43
N GLU A 135 -5.24 14.37 -8.72
CA GLU A 135 -4.12 15.13 -9.26
C GLU A 135 -2.90 14.22 -9.51
N TYR A 136 -3.11 13.14 -10.28
CA TYR A 136 -2.16 12.02 -10.41
C TYR A 136 -0.81 12.45 -11.02
N LEU A 137 -0.81 13.34 -12.01
CA LEU A 137 0.41 13.78 -12.68
C LEU A 137 1.26 14.67 -11.79
N ASP A 138 0.65 15.50 -10.95
CA ASP A 138 1.35 16.33 -9.99
C ASP A 138 1.96 15.48 -8.86
N ALA A 139 1.20 14.51 -8.36
CA ALA A 139 1.72 13.51 -7.42
C ALA A 139 2.91 12.74 -8.02
N ALA A 140 2.80 12.27 -9.26
CA ALA A 140 3.88 11.55 -9.94
C ALA A 140 5.15 12.42 -10.11
N ARG A 141 5.01 13.71 -10.39
CA ARG A 141 6.16 14.64 -10.49
C ARG A 141 6.91 14.74 -9.16
N ILE A 142 6.20 14.89 -8.05
CA ILE A 142 6.80 14.90 -6.71
C ILE A 142 7.53 13.58 -6.44
N LEU A 143 6.86 12.45 -6.71
CA LEU A 143 7.40 11.11 -6.43
C LEU A 143 8.67 10.79 -7.26
N ARG A 144 8.72 11.21 -8.53
CA ARG A 144 9.98 11.11 -9.31
C ARG A 144 11.12 11.92 -8.67
N SER A 145 10.83 13.11 -8.14
CA SER A 145 11.84 13.88 -7.38
C SER A 145 12.25 13.18 -6.08
N VAL A 146 11.32 12.53 -5.39
CA VAL A 146 11.63 11.71 -4.19
C VAL A 146 12.58 10.57 -4.56
N ILE A 147 12.20 9.76 -5.56
CA ILE A 147 12.97 8.59 -6.00
C ILE A 147 14.37 8.96 -6.48
N SER A 148 14.51 10.10 -7.17
CA SER A 148 15.84 10.59 -7.62
C SER A 148 16.78 10.97 -6.46
N ARG A 149 16.24 11.34 -5.29
CA ARG A 149 17.00 11.71 -4.09
C ARG A 149 17.20 10.53 -3.13
N LYS A 150 16.15 9.69 -3.01
CA LYS A 150 16.12 8.54 -2.12
C LYS A 150 15.32 7.42 -2.80
N ARG A 151 16.04 6.58 -3.55
CA ARG A 151 15.44 5.52 -4.37
C ARG A 151 14.59 4.53 -3.57
N ASP A 152 15.01 4.23 -2.36
CA ASP A 152 14.36 3.32 -1.42
C ASP A 152 13.39 4.01 -0.44
N CYS A 153 12.93 5.23 -0.76
CA CYS A 153 11.96 5.92 0.08
C CYS A 153 10.66 5.13 0.16
N GLU A 154 10.29 4.73 1.38
CA GLU A 154 9.16 3.86 1.66
C GLU A 154 7.85 4.40 1.06
N GLY A 155 7.17 3.58 0.28
CA GLY A 155 5.91 3.91 -0.40
C GLY A 155 6.04 4.77 -1.67
N ALA A 156 7.21 5.32 -2.00
CA ALA A 156 7.37 6.24 -3.13
C ALA A 156 7.09 5.56 -4.48
N PHE A 157 7.70 4.40 -4.74
CA PHE A 157 7.44 3.65 -5.97
C PHE A 157 6.00 3.16 -6.05
N TYR A 158 5.48 2.59 -4.98
CA TYR A 158 4.10 2.12 -4.96
C TYR A 158 3.12 3.23 -5.35
N LEU A 159 3.24 4.41 -4.72
CA LEU A 159 2.36 5.53 -5.03
C LEU A 159 2.59 6.10 -6.44
N LEU A 160 3.85 6.15 -6.92
CA LEU A 160 4.15 6.54 -8.28
C LEU A 160 3.46 5.63 -9.30
N LEU A 161 3.60 4.32 -9.13
CA LEU A 161 2.96 3.35 -10.03
C LEU A 161 1.43 3.44 -9.99
N ARG A 162 0.83 3.72 -8.82
CA ARG A 162 -0.60 3.98 -8.71
C ARG A 162 -1.03 5.25 -9.46
N CYS A 163 -0.26 6.33 -9.35
CA CYS A 163 -0.53 7.57 -10.08
C CYS A 163 -0.48 7.36 -11.59
N LEU A 164 0.55 6.65 -12.07
CA LEU A 164 0.73 6.34 -13.48
C LEU A 164 -0.38 5.42 -14.00
N PHE A 165 -0.74 4.39 -13.24
CA PHE A 165 -1.85 3.50 -13.59
C PHE A 165 -3.17 4.27 -13.67
N ALA A 166 -3.51 5.09 -12.66
CA ALA A 166 -4.74 5.87 -12.62
C ALA A 166 -4.84 6.92 -13.75
N SER A 167 -3.68 7.39 -14.26
CA SER A 167 -3.61 8.29 -15.43
C SER A 167 -3.46 7.57 -16.78
N GLY A 168 -3.58 6.24 -16.82
CA GLY A 168 -3.53 5.44 -18.04
C GLY A 168 -2.13 5.23 -18.62
N GLN A 169 -1.07 5.59 -17.88
CA GLN A 169 0.32 5.50 -18.36
C GLN A 169 0.92 4.10 -18.15
N TYR A 170 0.20 3.07 -18.62
CA TYR A 170 0.54 1.65 -18.41
C TYR A 170 1.93 1.26 -18.94
N GLN A 171 2.37 1.84 -20.06
CA GLN A 171 3.70 1.58 -20.60
C GLN A 171 4.81 2.05 -19.67
N GLU A 172 4.64 3.19 -19.03
CA GLU A 172 5.61 3.71 -18.07
C GLU A 172 5.66 2.86 -16.81
N VAL A 173 4.49 2.40 -16.30
CA VAL A 173 4.44 1.44 -15.19
C VAL A 173 5.21 0.17 -15.54
N ALA A 174 4.99 -0.39 -16.74
CA ALA A 174 5.69 -1.59 -17.20
C ALA A 174 7.22 -1.36 -17.32
N GLY A 175 7.63 -0.17 -17.75
CA GLY A 175 9.05 0.20 -17.86
C GLY A 175 9.76 0.37 -16.51
N LEU A 176 9.03 0.76 -15.47
CA LEU A 176 9.55 0.95 -14.11
C LEU A 176 9.45 -0.31 -13.22
N ALA A 177 8.84 -1.40 -13.73
CA ALA A 177 8.49 -2.56 -12.92
C ALA A 177 9.67 -3.17 -12.16
N GLU A 178 10.79 -3.44 -12.85
CA GLU A 178 11.98 -4.05 -12.25
C GLU A 178 12.60 -3.13 -11.19
N GLU A 179 12.75 -1.86 -11.51
CA GLU A 179 13.30 -0.87 -10.59
C GLU A 179 12.42 -0.71 -9.34
N ALA A 180 11.11 -0.65 -9.52
CA ALA A 180 10.16 -0.51 -8.43
C ALA A 180 10.18 -1.71 -7.49
N ILE A 181 10.20 -2.94 -8.03
CA ILE A 181 10.24 -4.16 -7.22
C ILE A 181 11.56 -4.23 -6.43
N GLU A 182 12.70 -3.92 -7.05
CA GLU A 182 13.99 -3.92 -6.38
C GLU A 182 14.04 -2.89 -5.24
N ALA A 183 13.59 -1.66 -5.49
CA ALA A 183 13.65 -0.57 -4.53
C ALA A 183 12.63 -0.70 -3.39
N SER A 184 11.49 -1.34 -3.64
CA SER A 184 10.42 -1.50 -2.63
C SER A 184 10.66 -2.66 -1.65
N GLY A 185 11.64 -3.52 -1.91
CA GLY A 185 12.02 -4.60 -1.01
C GLY A 185 10.88 -5.57 -0.73
N THR A 186 10.36 -5.57 0.50
CA THR A 186 9.29 -6.48 0.94
C THR A 186 7.88 -5.93 0.75
N ASP A 187 7.70 -4.72 0.22
CA ASP A 187 6.38 -4.13 -0.02
C ASP A 187 5.69 -4.81 -1.21
N TYR A 188 4.81 -5.76 -0.91
CA TYR A 188 4.05 -6.49 -1.92
C TYR A 188 3.05 -5.62 -2.72
N ASN A 189 2.71 -4.43 -2.24
CA ASN A 189 1.72 -3.57 -2.89
C ASN A 189 2.17 -3.11 -4.28
N VAL A 190 3.47 -3.01 -4.53
CA VAL A 190 4.02 -2.55 -5.82
C VAL A 190 3.60 -3.47 -6.98
N TYR A 191 3.35 -4.75 -6.72
CA TYR A 191 2.94 -5.70 -7.75
C TYR A 191 1.56 -5.39 -8.33
N VAL A 192 0.63 -4.83 -7.55
CA VAL A 192 -0.76 -4.58 -7.99
C VAL A 192 -0.82 -3.66 -9.22
N PRO A 193 -0.29 -2.42 -9.20
CA PRO A 193 -0.33 -1.56 -10.39
C PRO A 193 0.49 -2.12 -11.56
N ILE A 194 1.57 -2.87 -11.31
CA ILE A 194 2.38 -3.50 -12.36
C ILE A 194 1.57 -4.58 -13.07
N LEU A 195 0.98 -5.52 -12.35
CA LEU A 195 0.21 -6.63 -12.92
C LEU A 195 -1.01 -6.13 -13.70
N ASN A 196 -1.71 -5.13 -13.15
CA ASN A 196 -2.85 -4.51 -13.82
C ASN A 196 -2.43 -3.80 -15.12
N SER A 197 -1.30 -3.09 -15.11
CA SER A 197 -0.79 -2.41 -16.31
C SER A 197 -0.33 -3.39 -17.38
N LEU A 198 0.36 -4.47 -16.99
CA LEU A 198 0.77 -5.53 -17.92
C LEU A 198 -0.44 -6.25 -18.52
N GLY A 199 -1.51 -6.46 -17.74
CA GLY A 199 -2.79 -6.97 -18.22
C GLY A 199 -3.44 -6.05 -19.25
N ALA A 200 -3.54 -4.76 -18.94
CA ALA A 200 -4.09 -3.74 -19.87
C ALA A 200 -3.30 -3.64 -21.19
N LEU A 201 -2.00 -3.94 -21.16
CA LEU A 201 -1.12 -3.97 -22.33
C LEU A 201 -1.09 -5.32 -23.06
N ALA A 202 -1.83 -6.32 -22.60
CA ALA A 202 -1.83 -7.69 -23.10
C ALA A 202 -0.42 -8.35 -23.14
N LYS A 203 0.48 -7.95 -22.22
CA LYS A 203 1.85 -8.49 -22.08
C LYS A 203 1.86 -9.76 -21.23
N THR A 204 1.26 -10.82 -21.72
CA THR A 204 0.97 -12.06 -20.97
C THR A 204 2.24 -12.69 -20.37
N GLU A 205 3.32 -12.84 -21.14
CA GLU A 205 4.57 -13.46 -20.66
C GLU A 205 5.19 -12.65 -19.52
N SER A 206 5.35 -11.34 -19.72
CA SER A 206 5.88 -10.44 -18.68
C SER A 206 5.00 -10.46 -17.43
N ARG A 207 3.67 -10.46 -17.61
CA ARG A 207 2.71 -10.54 -16.52
C ARG A 207 2.87 -11.83 -15.73
N ASN A 208 3.01 -12.98 -16.39
CA ASN A 208 3.20 -14.27 -15.72
C ASN A 208 4.50 -14.31 -14.91
N ASN A 209 5.60 -13.78 -15.43
CA ASN A 209 6.87 -13.70 -14.71
C ASN A 209 6.77 -12.83 -13.44
N ILE A 210 6.15 -11.66 -13.56
CA ILE A 210 5.91 -10.77 -12.41
C ILE A 210 4.94 -11.40 -11.42
N MET A 211 3.90 -12.12 -11.90
CA MET A 211 2.94 -12.83 -11.07
C MET A 211 3.61 -13.89 -10.17
N GLN A 212 4.57 -14.64 -10.68
CA GLN A 212 5.33 -15.62 -9.90
C GLN A 212 6.11 -14.92 -8.78
N ARG A 213 6.71 -13.77 -9.05
CA ARG A 213 7.42 -12.98 -8.04
C ARG A 213 6.45 -12.39 -7.01
N ALA A 214 5.28 -11.93 -7.44
CA ALA A 214 4.22 -11.47 -6.53
C ALA A 214 3.79 -12.57 -5.56
N ILE A 215 3.56 -13.80 -6.06
CA ILE A 215 3.24 -14.97 -5.23
C ILE A 215 4.33 -15.18 -4.17
N GLN A 216 5.62 -15.20 -4.56
CA GLN A 216 6.73 -15.36 -3.64
C GLN A 216 6.79 -14.26 -2.58
N ALA A 217 6.53 -13.00 -2.98
CA ALA A 217 6.51 -11.87 -2.06
C ALA A 217 5.36 -11.99 -1.04
N HIS A 218 4.15 -12.33 -1.49
CA HIS A 218 3.01 -12.56 -0.61
C HIS A 218 3.23 -13.75 0.33
N GLU A 219 3.74 -14.88 -0.18
CA GLU A 219 4.06 -16.06 0.63
C GLU A 219 5.13 -15.75 1.68
N ALA A 220 6.14 -14.94 1.34
CA ALA A 220 7.18 -14.50 2.27
C ALA A 220 6.60 -13.61 3.37
N HIS A 221 5.78 -12.62 2.98
CA HIS A 221 5.10 -11.74 3.92
C HIS A 221 4.17 -12.51 4.88
N LEU A 222 3.38 -13.45 4.35
CA LEU A 222 2.42 -14.24 5.15
C LEU A 222 3.08 -15.26 6.09
N ARG A 223 4.36 -15.58 5.92
CA ARG A 223 5.13 -16.36 6.93
C ARG A 223 5.40 -15.52 8.18
N GLU A 224 5.55 -14.20 8.03
CA GLU A 224 5.81 -13.27 9.14
C GLU A 224 4.51 -12.67 9.70
N VAL A 225 3.51 -12.42 8.84
CA VAL A 225 2.23 -11.79 9.17
C VAL A 225 1.07 -12.64 8.65
N PRO A 226 0.82 -13.83 9.25
CA PRO A 226 -0.18 -14.77 8.74
C PRO A 226 -1.63 -14.26 8.83
N GLU A 227 -1.88 -13.22 9.62
CA GLU A 227 -3.18 -12.56 9.78
C GLU A 227 -3.48 -11.43 8.77
N ASP A 228 -2.56 -11.16 7.83
CA ASP A 228 -2.80 -10.14 6.79
C ASP A 228 -3.81 -10.66 5.74
N ALA A 229 -5.09 -10.36 5.98
CA ALA A 229 -6.18 -10.73 5.09
C ALA A 229 -6.07 -10.08 3.70
N ARG A 230 -5.49 -8.88 3.61
CA ARG A 230 -5.29 -8.20 2.33
C ARG A 230 -4.26 -8.92 1.47
N SER A 231 -3.11 -9.27 2.04
CA SER A 231 -2.10 -10.07 1.33
C SER A 231 -2.66 -11.41 0.88
N ARG A 232 -3.43 -12.12 1.73
CA ARG A 232 -4.12 -13.36 1.35
C ARG A 232 -5.09 -13.18 0.20
N SER A 233 -5.89 -12.13 0.23
CA SER A 233 -6.86 -11.81 -0.82
C SER A 233 -6.17 -11.56 -2.17
N LEU A 234 -5.07 -10.81 -2.19
CA LEU A 234 -4.28 -10.58 -3.40
C LEU A 234 -3.58 -11.86 -3.88
N LEU A 235 -3.04 -12.65 -2.97
CA LEU A 235 -2.42 -13.95 -3.27
C LEU A 235 -3.43 -14.92 -3.88
N ALA A 236 -4.67 -14.93 -3.38
CA ALA A 236 -5.74 -15.76 -3.93
C ALA A 236 -5.99 -15.44 -5.41
N GLY A 237 -6.07 -14.16 -5.78
CA GLY A 237 -6.18 -13.73 -7.17
C GLY A 237 -4.99 -14.17 -8.02
N CYS A 238 -3.76 -14.01 -7.48
CA CYS A 238 -2.55 -14.47 -8.18
C CYS A 238 -2.57 -15.99 -8.44
N TYR A 239 -3.02 -16.79 -7.48
CA TYR A 239 -3.15 -18.24 -7.66
C TYR A 239 -4.23 -18.61 -8.68
N ALA A 240 -5.37 -17.91 -8.68
CA ALA A 240 -6.41 -18.13 -9.70
C ALA A 240 -5.86 -17.90 -11.12
N ASP A 241 -5.19 -16.78 -11.34
CA ASP A 241 -4.57 -16.42 -12.62
C ASP A 241 -3.48 -17.42 -13.08
N MET A 242 -2.79 -18.05 -12.12
CA MET A 242 -1.75 -19.05 -12.39
C MET A 242 -2.30 -20.48 -12.46
N GLY A 243 -3.62 -20.69 -12.47
CA GLY A 243 -4.25 -22.01 -12.57
C GLY A 243 -4.04 -22.89 -11.33
N ARG A 244 -3.98 -22.30 -10.14
CA ARG A 244 -3.85 -22.98 -8.85
C ARG A 244 -5.14 -22.85 -8.02
N PRO A 245 -6.25 -23.50 -8.44
CA PRO A 245 -7.58 -23.24 -7.88
C PRO A 245 -7.69 -23.59 -6.39
N GLU A 246 -7.08 -24.69 -5.93
CA GLU A 246 -7.15 -25.11 -4.54
C GLU A 246 -6.44 -24.14 -3.60
N ASP A 247 -5.26 -23.65 -4.01
CA ASP A 247 -4.51 -22.64 -3.26
C ASP A 247 -5.28 -21.31 -3.23
N SER A 248 -5.84 -20.91 -4.35
CA SER A 248 -6.65 -19.70 -4.50
C SER A 248 -7.86 -19.74 -3.56
N LYS A 249 -8.65 -20.81 -3.61
CA LYS A 249 -9.83 -21.00 -2.75
C LYS A 249 -9.47 -20.98 -1.27
N ARG A 250 -8.38 -21.64 -0.89
CA ARG A 250 -7.89 -21.65 0.50
C ARG A 250 -7.57 -20.24 0.99
N GLU A 251 -6.79 -19.45 0.23
CA GLU A 251 -6.41 -18.11 0.65
C GLU A 251 -7.58 -17.13 0.65
N ALA A 252 -8.48 -17.19 -0.33
CA ALA A 252 -9.71 -16.39 -0.35
C ALA A 252 -10.60 -16.68 0.88
N THR A 253 -10.82 -17.97 1.19
CA THR A 253 -11.61 -18.38 2.36
C THR A 253 -10.96 -17.93 3.67
N MET A 254 -9.63 -18.03 3.79
CA MET A 254 -8.89 -17.58 4.96
C MET A 254 -8.98 -16.06 5.12
N ALA A 255 -8.85 -15.29 4.03
CA ALA A 255 -9.01 -13.83 4.07
C ALA A 255 -10.40 -13.42 4.59
N MET A 256 -11.46 -14.05 4.08
CA MET A 256 -12.83 -13.82 4.55
C MET A 256 -13.03 -14.20 6.03
N THR A 257 -12.38 -15.28 6.49
CA THR A 257 -12.44 -15.73 7.89
C THR A 257 -11.76 -14.74 8.83
N LEU A 258 -10.61 -14.21 8.42
CA LEU A 258 -9.87 -13.21 9.20
C LEU A 258 -10.60 -11.85 9.26
N ARG A 259 -11.35 -11.50 8.22
CA ARG A 259 -12.04 -10.20 8.09
C ARG A 259 -13.48 -10.37 7.57
N PRO A 260 -14.37 -10.97 8.37
CA PRO A 260 -15.72 -11.34 7.91
C PRO A 260 -16.65 -10.16 7.65
N ASN A 261 -16.28 -8.96 8.11
CA ASN A 261 -17.07 -7.73 7.96
C ASN A 261 -16.35 -6.65 7.14
N GLU A 262 -15.26 -7.00 6.46
CA GLU A 262 -14.52 -6.05 5.63
C GLU A 262 -14.96 -6.16 4.18
N SER A 263 -15.68 -5.14 3.71
CA SER A 263 -16.37 -5.17 2.43
C SER A 263 -15.43 -5.37 1.24
N SER A 264 -14.21 -4.82 1.28
CA SER A 264 -13.21 -4.97 0.22
C SER A 264 -12.66 -6.40 0.13
N ILE A 265 -12.40 -7.04 1.25
CA ILE A 265 -11.94 -8.45 1.30
C ILE A 265 -13.01 -9.39 0.76
N LEU A 266 -14.25 -9.19 1.18
CA LEU A 266 -15.40 -9.99 0.73
C LEU A 266 -15.67 -9.82 -0.76
N TYR A 267 -15.55 -8.60 -1.27
CA TYR A 267 -15.69 -8.29 -2.69
C TYR A 267 -14.60 -8.96 -3.54
N ASN A 268 -13.33 -8.82 -3.13
CA ASN A 268 -12.21 -9.45 -3.81
C ASN A 268 -12.31 -11.00 -3.80
N ALA A 269 -12.83 -11.58 -2.71
CA ALA A 269 -13.11 -13.01 -2.65
C ALA A 269 -14.18 -13.42 -3.67
N ALA A 270 -15.23 -12.61 -3.86
CA ALA A 270 -16.23 -12.87 -4.89
C ALA A 270 -15.63 -12.85 -6.29
N CYS A 271 -14.77 -11.86 -6.62
CA CYS A 271 -14.01 -11.81 -7.87
C CYS A 271 -13.16 -13.07 -8.05
N THR A 272 -12.43 -13.48 -7.01
CA THR A 272 -11.61 -14.69 -7.02
C THR A 272 -12.46 -15.94 -7.29
N PHE A 273 -13.60 -16.12 -6.61
CA PHE A 273 -14.49 -17.25 -6.86
C PHE A 273 -15.12 -17.22 -8.25
N CYS A 274 -15.40 -16.05 -8.81
CA CYS A 274 -15.80 -15.93 -10.23
C CYS A 274 -14.70 -16.43 -11.17
N SER A 275 -13.45 -16.05 -10.95
CA SER A 275 -12.30 -16.51 -11.75
C SER A 275 -12.13 -18.04 -11.68
N LEU A 276 -12.51 -18.64 -10.55
CA LEU A 276 -12.52 -20.11 -10.35
C LEU A 276 -13.77 -20.79 -10.89
N ASN A 277 -14.74 -20.04 -11.46
CA ASN A 277 -16.07 -20.53 -11.86
C ASN A 277 -16.92 -21.12 -10.72
N GLU A 278 -16.66 -20.68 -9.49
CA GLU A 278 -17.36 -21.10 -8.26
C GLU A 278 -18.53 -20.13 -7.96
N LYS A 279 -19.56 -20.17 -8.82
CA LYS A 279 -20.65 -19.20 -8.83
C LYS A 279 -21.37 -19.05 -7.47
N ALA A 280 -21.63 -20.15 -6.78
CA ALA A 280 -22.35 -20.14 -5.50
C ALA A 280 -21.52 -19.43 -4.39
N ASP A 281 -20.23 -19.75 -4.30
CA ASP A 281 -19.32 -19.12 -3.36
C ASP A 281 -19.13 -17.63 -3.68
N ALA A 282 -19.09 -17.28 -4.99
CA ALA A 282 -19.01 -15.90 -5.44
C ALA A 282 -20.23 -15.06 -5.04
N LEU A 283 -21.44 -15.60 -5.22
CA LEU A 283 -22.68 -14.93 -4.81
C LEU A 283 -22.77 -14.76 -3.29
N ASP A 284 -22.39 -15.79 -2.52
CA ASP A 284 -22.37 -15.71 -1.04
C ASP A 284 -21.37 -14.64 -0.57
N ALA A 285 -20.16 -14.63 -1.11
CA ALA A 285 -19.14 -13.62 -0.79
C ALA A 285 -19.62 -12.21 -1.15
N LEU A 286 -20.23 -12.04 -2.34
CA LEU A 286 -20.75 -10.76 -2.80
C LEU A 286 -21.92 -10.26 -1.94
N ALA A 287 -22.83 -11.16 -1.52
CA ALA A 287 -23.91 -10.82 -0.60
C ALA A 287 -23.39 -10.39 0.78
N LYS A 288 -22.32 -11.01 1.27
CA LYS A 288 -21.59 -10.59 2.48
C LYS A 288 -20.96 -9.22 2.28
N ALA A 289 -20.29 -8.97 1.15
CA ALA A 289 -19.68 -7.67 0.82
C ALA A 289 -20.71 -6.54 0.81
N TRP A 290 -21.88 -6.79 0.20
CA TRP A 290 -22.98 -5.83 0.17
C TRP A 290 -23.52 -5.51 1.57
N ARG A 291 -23.70 -6.51 2.43
CA ARG A 291 -24.07 -6.32 3.84
C ARG A 291 -23.03 -5.55 4.63
N ALA A 292 -21.75 -5.76 4.32
CA ALA A 292 -20.62 -5.06 4.92
C ALA A 292 -20.41 -3.63 4.36
N GLY A 293 -21.25 -3.16 3.43
CA GLY A 293 -21.25 -1.78 2.95
C GLY A 293 -20.76 -1.56 1.52
N PHE A 294 -20.37 -2.61 0.78
CA PHE A 294 -20.00 -2.47 -0.63
C PHE A 294 -21.25 -2.39 -1.50
N LYS A 295 -21.76 -1.17 -1.72
CA LYS A 295 -23.06 -0.91 -2.40
C LYS A 295 -22.92 -0.15 -3.71
N ASP A 296 -21.71 -0.03 -4.26
CA ASP A 296 -21.46 0.64 -5.52
C ASP A 296 -21.90 -0.23 -6.70
N SER A 297 -23.15 0.02 -7.16
CA SER A 297 -23.74 -0.76 -8.27
C SER A 297 -23.04 -0.49 -9.59
N ASP A 298 -22.60 0.75 -9.85
CA ASP A 298 -21.94 1.08 -11.11
C ASP A 298 -20.58 0.38 -11.21
N TRP A 299 -19.85 0.35 -10.11
CA TRP A 299 -18.59 -0.39 -10.02
C TRP A 299 -18.81 -1.89 -10.20
N ALA A 300 -19.67 -2.51 -9.39
CA ALA A 300 -19.88 -3.96 -9.43
C ALA A 300 -20.40 -4.46 -10.78
N ARG A 301 -21.24 -3.67 -11.46
CA ARG A 301 -21.73 -4.01 -12.81
C ARG A 301 -20.72 -3.78 -13.93
N GLY A 302 -19.79 -2.84 -13.72
CA GLY A 302 -18.70 -2.55 -14.65
C GLY A 302 -17.47 -3.46 -14.49
N ASP A 303 -17.42 -4.24 -13.41
CA ASP A 303 -16.26 -5.07 -13.09
C ASP A 303 -16.27 -6.37 -13.93
N PRO A 304 -15.30 -6.55 -14.83
CA PRO A 304 -15.22 -7.76 -15.66
C PRO A 304 -15.02 -9.04 -14.83
N ASP A 305 -14.46 -8.94 -13.63
CA ASP A 305 -14.23 -10.11 -12.77
C ASP A 305 -15.55 -10.69 -12.22
N LEU A 306 -16.64 -9.90 -12.23
CA LEU A 306 -17.97 -10.35 -11.83
C LEU A 306 -18.87 -10.76 -13.02
N ALA A 307 -18.34 -10.81 -14.24
CA ALA A 307 -19.12 -11.13 -15.44
C ALA A 307 -19.89 -12.48 -15.33
N LEU A 308 -19.34 -13.45 -14.60
CA LEU A 308 -19.97 -14.75 -14.34
C LEU A 308 -21.35 -14.62 -13.61
N LEU A 309 -21.55 -13.53 -12.88
CA LEU A 309 -22.75 -13.31 -12.05
C LEU A 309 -23.81 -12.45 -12.76
N HIS A 310 -23.49 -11.85 -13.88
CA HIS A 310 -24.44 -11.03 -14.63
C HIS A 310 -25.65 -11.87 -15.06
N GLY A 311 -26.87 -11.39 -14.77
CA GLY A 311 -28.10 -12.09 -15.03
C GLY A 311 -28.54 -13.07 -13.92
N GLU A 312 -27.73 -13.31 -12.90
CA GLU A 312 -28.16 -14.07 -11.73
C GLU A 312 -29.12 -13.24 -10.87
N PRO A 313 -30.28 -13.80 -10.47
CA PRO A 313 -31.31 -13.02 -9.75
C PRO A 313 -30.81 -12.34 -8.48
N GLU A 314 -29.88 -12.97 -7.76
CA GLU A 314 -29.29 -12.40 -6.54
C GLU A 314 -28.34 -11.24 -6.85
N PHE A 315 -27.54 -11.34 -7.90
CA PHE A 315 -26.67 -10.25 -8.36
C PHE A 315 -27.49 -9.03 -8.76
N GLU A 316 -28.56 -9.23 -9.57
CA GLU A 316 -29.43 -8.16 -10.03
C GLU A 316 -30.20 -7.48 -8.88
N ARG A 317 -30.52 -8.23 -7.84
CA ARG A 317 -31.13 -7.70 -6.61
C ARG A 317 -30.17 -6.85 -5.78
N LEU A 318 -28.91 -7.30 -5.65
CA LEU A 318 -27.89 -6.60 -4.86
C LEU A 318 -27.40 -5.32 -5.56
N TYR A 319 -27.23 -5.37 -6.86
CA TYR A 319 -26.68 -4.30 -7.71
C TYR A 319 -27.62 -3.99 -8.87
N PRO A 320 -28.79 -3.36 -8.62
CA PRO A 320 -29.74 -3.04 -9.66
C PRO A 320 -29.19 -2.05 -10.66
N THR A 321 -29.61 -2.17 -11.93
CA THR A 321 -29.39 -1.13 -12.94
C THR A 321 -30.12 0.13 -12.50
N LYS A 322 -29.45 1.27 -12.55
CA LYS A 322 -30.12 2.56 -12.37
C LYS A 322 -31.13 2.74 -13.50
N ALA A 323 -32.40 3.02 -13.12
CA ALA A 323 -33.47 3.34 -14.04
C ALA A 323 -33.22 4.64 -14.78
#